data_238c6c03f7f71ecc28f1ab8248ec881c
#
_entry.id   238c6c03f7f71ecc28f1ab8248ec881c
#
_cell.length_a   1.000
_cell.length_b   1.000
_cell.length_c   1.000
_cell.angle_alpha   90.00
_cell.angle_beta   90.00
_cell.angle_gamma   90.00
#
_symmetry.space_group_name_H-M   'P 1'
#
loop_
_entity.id
_entity.type
_entity.pdbx_description
1 polymer ?
#
loop_
_entity_poly.entity_id
_entity_poly.type
_entity_poly.pdbx_seq_one_letter_code
_entity_poly.pdbx_strand_id
1 'polypeptide(L)' 'MSDMAKNLILWLVIAVVLMSVFQSFGPSESNGR' A
#
# COMPACT_ATOMS: atom_id res chain seq x y z
N MET A 1 -21.02 0.63 -10.73
CA MET A 1 -20.35 0.61 -9.44
C MET A 1 -20.64 1.83 -8.66
N SER A 2 -20.75 1.72 -7.37
CA SER A 2 -21.06 2.90 -6.59
C SER A 2 -19.79 3.66 -6.29
N ASP A 3 -19.94 4.90 -5.94
CA ASP A 3 -18.80 5.74 -5.68
C ASP A 3 -18.00 5.21 -4.50
N MET A 4 -18.66 4.61 -3.55
CA MET A 4 -17.96 4.08 -2.39
C MET A 4 -17.01 2.97 -2.81
N ALA A 5 -17.45 2.09 -3.67
CA ALA A 5 -16.60 0.99 -4.11
C ALA A 5 -15.40 1.53 -4.86
N LYS A 6 -15.62 2.55 -5.69
CA LYS A 6 -14.51 3.14 -6.42
C LYS A 6 -13.52 3.78 -5.47
N ASN A 7 -14.01 4.46 -4.47
CA ASN A 7 -13.14 5.11 -3.51
C ASN A 7 -12.30 4.09 -2.77
N LEU A 8 -12.91 2.97 -2.41
CA LEU A 8 -12.20 1.93 -1.69
C LEU A 8 -11.08 1.34 -2.55
N ILE A 9 -11.37 1.09 -3.81
CA ILE A 9 -10.36 0.55 -4.70
C ILE A 9 -9.21 1.54 -4.88
N LEU A 10 -9.54 2.81 -4.98
CA LEU A 10 -8.52 3.83 -5.13
C LEU A 10 -7.60 3.83 -3.91
N TRP A 11 -8.17 3.79 -2.74
CA TRP A 11 -7.37 3.78 -1.52
C TRP A 11 -6.54 2.50 -1.42
N LEU A 12 -7.10 1.38 -1.88
CA LEU A 12 -6.37 0.14 -1.86
C LEU A 12 -5.13 0.24 -2.74
N VAL A 13 -5.27 0.80 -3.92
CA VAL A 13 -4.15 0.95 -4.83
C VAL A 13 -3.09 1.86 -4.23
N ILE A 14 -3.52 2.96 -3.62
CA ILE A 14 -2.60 3.89 -3.00
C ILE A 14 -1.84 3.19 -1.88
N ALA A 15 -2.54 2.41 -1.07
CA ALA A 15 -1.91 1.71 0.03
C ALA A 15 -0.86 0.73 -0.47
N VAL A 16 -1.18 0.01 -1.52
CA VAL A 16 -0.25 -0.96 -2.07
C VAL A 16 0.99 -0.25 -2.61
N VAL A 17 0.79 0.87 -3.29
CA VAL A 17 1.91 1.62 -3.84
C VAL A 17 2.78 2.15 -2.72
N LEU A 18 2.16 2.70 -1.68
CA LEU A 18 2.90 3.23 -0.56
C LEU A 18 3.69 2.13 0.15
N MET A 19 3.06 0.99 0.32
CA MET A 19 3.75 -0.12 0.96
C MET A 19 4.94 -0.57 0.12
N SER A 20 4.78 -0.58 -1.18
CA SER A 20 5.86 -1.00 -2.06
C SER A 20 7.03 -0.03 -1.95
N VAL A 21 6.74 1.26 -1.95
CA VAL A 21 7.78 2.27 -1.84
C VAL A 21 8.46 2.17 -0.48
N PHE A 22 7.66 1.94 0.56
CA PHE A 22 8.20 1.86 1.89
C PHE A 22 9.16 0.67 2.00
N GLN A 23 8.80 -0.45 1.42
CA GLN A 23 9.66 -1.62 1.45
C GLN A 23 10.93 -1.37 0.65
N SER A 24 10.83 -0.61 -0.41
CA SER A 24 11.99 -0.32 -1.24
C SER A 24 12.99 0.54 -0.48
N PHE A 25 12.45 1.52 0.29
CA PHE A 25 13.35 2.39 1.02
C PHE A 25 13.62 1.88 2.41
N GLY A 26 12.79 1.06 2.93
CA GLY A 26 12.88 0.62 4.31
C GLY A 26 14.16 -0.08 4.63
N PRO A 27 14.48 -0.11 5.89
CA PRO A 27 15.68 -0.78 6.32
C PRO A 27 15.46 -2.25 6.15
N SER A 28 16.38 -2.87 5.66
CA SER A 28 16.18 -4.22 5.40
C SER A 28 16.19 -5.05 6.59
N GLU A 29 16.58 -4.61 7.71
CA GLU A 29 16.64 -5.46 8.74
C GLU A 29 15.43 -5.81 9.28
N SER A 30 14.79 -5.79 9.30
CA SER A 30 13.68 -6.20 9.86
C SER A 30 13.10 -7.27 9.94
N ASN A 31 13.11 -7.68 10.08
CA ASN A 31 12.54 -8.34 10.07
C ASN A 31 12.14 -9.12 10.42
N GLY A 32 12.02 -9.58 10.71
CA GLY A 32 11.75 -10.25 10.85
C GLY A 32 11.48 -11.02 11.17
N ARG A 33 11.62 -11.37 11.41
CA ARG A 33 11.41 -12.08 11.60
C ARG A 33 11.18 -12.30 11.78
#